data_8271fa29d7d6fa3b3c9da14078bdfc3f
#
_entry.id   8271fa29d7d6fa3b3c9da14078bdfc3f
#
_cell.length_a   1.000
_cell.length_b   1.000
_cell.length_c   1.000
_cell.angle_alpha   90.00
_cell.angle_beta   90.00
_cell.angle_gamma   90.00
#
_symmetry.space_group_name_H-M   'P 1'
#
loop_
_entity.id
_entity.type
_entity.pdbx_description
1 polymer ?
#
loop_
_entity_poly.entity_id
_entity_poly.type
_entity_poly.pdbx_seq_one_letter_code
_entity_poly.pdbx_strand_id
1 'polypeptide(L)'
;EQNAEIQRLVEEQRKQQEEEAARQAAEQAAQEAQQEQNNTTSNNNGNGGSSNNNSNNNTNTGNGGGNNDNTYTPPADNGSSSSDSGTSSSGITGQDIVNYALQFVGNPYVWGGNSLTNGTDCSGFVHLVYAHFGISVSRQSASLRGDGYGVSYAEAQPGDIICYDGHVAIYMGNGAIVHASNERDGIKVSYNAAYRTILAVRRVL
;
A
#
# COMPACT_ATOMS: atom_id res chain seq x y z
N GLU A 1 -2.95 -8.78 34.84
CA GLU A 1 -1.50 -9.04 34.64
C GLU A 1 -1.20 -9.32 33.15
N GLN A 2 -1.95 -10.11 32.43
CA GLN A 2 -1.72 -10.41 31.00
C GLN A 2 -1.77 -9.16 30.09
N ASN A 3 -2.67 -8.23 30.35
CA ASN A 3 -2.75 -7.00 29.55
C ASN A 3 -1.53 -6.08 29.70
N ALA A 4 -0.88 -6.07 30.86
CA ALA A 4 0.32 -5.24 31.09
C ALA A 4 1.56 -5.84 30.38
N GLU A 5 1.63 -7.16 30.28
CA GLU A 5 2.70 -7.87 29.60
C GLU A 5 2.59 -7.70 28.07
N ILE A 6 1.37 -7.79 27.53
CA ILE A 6 1.10 -7.50 26.11
C ILE A 6 1.47 -6.05 25.77
N GLN A 7 1.12 -5.09 26.62
CA GLN A 7 1.49 -3.68 26.40
C GLN A 7 3.00 -3.45 26.44
N ARG A 8 3.74 -4.15 27.30
CA ARG A 8 5.20 -4.07 27.33
C ARG A 8 5.84 -4.64 26.07
N LEU A 9 5.36 -5.79 25.59
CA LEU A 9 5.85 -6.40 24.36
C LEU A 9 5.57 -5.53 23.13
N VAL A 10 4.38 -4.92 23.06
CA VAL A 10 4.02 -3.98 22.00
C VAL A 10 4.92 -2.73 22.02
N GLU A 11 5.19 -2.18 23.21
CA GLU A 11 6.05 -1.02 23.37
C GLU A 11 7.52 -1.34 23.02
N GLU A 12 8.01 -2.53 23.39
CA GLU A 12 9.34 -2.99 23.03
C GLU A 12 9.49 -3.21 21.53
N GLN A 13 8.50 -3.83 20.88
CA GLN A 13 8.49 -3.97 19.43
C GLN A 13 8.42 -2.62 18.72
N ARG A 14 7.64 -1.67 19.25
CA ARG A 14 7.60 -0.31 18.73
C ARG A 14 8.97 0.35 18.76
N LYS A 15 9.68 0.27 19.88
CA LYS A 15 11.04 0.84 20.01
C LYS A 15 12.04 0.20 19.06
N GLN A 16 12.00 -1.11 18.89
CA GLN A 16 12.87 -1.80 17.94
C GLN A 16 12.60 -1.37 16.50
N GLN A 17 11.34 -1.18 16.13
CA GLN A 17 10.98 -0.72 14.78
C GLN A 17 11.34 0.76 14.54
N GLU A 18 11.20 1.64 15.55
CA GLU A 18 11.66 3.03 15.46
C GLU A 18 13.17 3.11 15.27
N GLU A 19 13.94 2.30 16.01
CA GLU A 19 15.39 2.23 15.88
C GLU A 19 15.83 1.69 14.51
N GLU A 20 15.17 0.63 14.03
CA GLU A 20 15.44 0.09 12.70
C GLU A 20 15.07 1.08 11.58
N ALA A 21 13.93 1.78 11.69
CA ALA A 21 13.53 2.80 10.74
C ALA A 21 14.50 3.99 10.71
N ALA A 22 14.99 4.42 11.88
CA ALA A 22 16.00 5.47 11.99
C ALA A 22 17.34 5.05 11.36
N ARG A 23 17.73 3.79 11.56
CA ARG A 23 18.94 3.22 10.94
C ARG A 23 18.83 3.15 9.42
N GLN A 24 17.68 2.70 8.90
CA GLN A 24 17.45 2.64 7.45
C GLN A 24 17.40 4.02 6.81
N ALA A 25 16.80 5.01 7.48
CA ALA A 25 16.79 6.39 7.02
C ALA A 25 18.20 7.01 6.99
N ALA A 26 19.04 6.70 7.99
CA ALA A 26 20.43 7.14 8.02
C ALA A 26 21.28 6.49 6.91
N GLU A 27 21.03 5.21 6.61
CA GLU A 27 21.71 4.48 5.54
C GLU A 27 21.31 5.00 4.16
N GLN A 28 20.02 5.31 3.94
CA GLN A 28 19.56 5.94 2.70
C GLN A 28 20.16 7.33 2.50
N ALA A 29 20.18 8.15 3.53
CA ALA A 29 20.80 9.48 3.47
C ALA A 29 22.31 9.41 3.15
N ALA A 30 23.02 8.39 3.68
CA ALA A 30 24.42 8.16 3.38
C ALA A 30 24.65 7.70 1.92
N GLN A 31 23.74 6.90 1.36
CA GLN A 31 23.81 6.48 -0.05
C GLN A 31 23.50 7.63 -1.01
N GLU A 32 22.52 8.47 -0.70
CA GLU A 32 22.21 9.67 -1.48
C GLU A 32 23.37 10.66 -1.49
N ALA A 33 24.01 10.89 -0.35
CA ALA A 33 25.20 11.74 -0.25
C ALA A 33 26.40 11.21 -1.07
N GLN A 34 26.57 9.89 -1.16
CA GLN A 34 27.60 9.27 -2.00
C GLN A 34 27.29 9.39 -3.49
N GLN A 35 26.00 9.31 -3.89
CA GLN A 35 25.60 9.49 -5.27
C GLN A 35 25.78 10.95 -5.74
N GLU A 36 25.49 11.91 -4.89
CA GLU A 36 25.75 13.33 -5.20
C GLU A 36 27.23 13.63 -5.39
N GLN A 37 28.13 13.04 -4.58
CA GLN A 37 29.57 13.21 -4.73
C GLN A 37 30.09 12.58 -6.04
N ASN A 38 29.57 11.43 -6.45
CA ASN A 38 29.95 10.79 -7.70
C ASN A 38 29.46 11.53 -8.94
N ASN A 39 28.31 12.20 -8.84
CA ASN A 39 27.73 12.96 -9.96
C ASN A 39 28.47 14.29 -10.19
N THR A 40 29.03 14.86 -9.14
CA THR A 40 29.83 16.12 -9.22
C THR A 40 31.20 15.87 -9.85
N THR A 41 31.77 14.68 -9.68
CA THR A 41 33.09 14.35 -10.23
C THR A 41 33.04 13.97 -11.71
N SER A 42 31.89 13.52 -12.23
CA SER A 42 31.73 13.10 -13.63
C SER A 42 31.48 14.24 -14.62
N ASN A 43 31.21 15.46 -14.15
CA ASN A 43 30.82 16.60 -15.01
C ASN A 43 31.96 17.55 -15.40
N ASN A 44 33.22 17.17 -15.13
CA ASN A 44 34.36 18.03 -15.39
C ASN A 44 35.41 17.47 -16.39
N ASN A 45 35.01 16.61 -17.33
CA ASN A 45 35.93 16.29 -18.41
C ASN A 45 35.21 15.96 -19.72
N GLY A 46 35.41 16.82 -20.76
CA GLY A 46 35.16 16.44 -22.15
C GLY A 46 34.38 17.36 -23.03
N ASN A 47 35.01 18.49 -23.37
CA ASN A 47 34.71 19.25 -24.59
C ASN A 47 35.05 18.41 -25.83
N GLY A 48 34.18 18.41 -26.88
CA GLY A 48 34.59 18.01 -28.22
C GLY A 48 33.53 17.33 -29.07
N GLY A 49 32.82 18.08 -29.88
CA GLY A 49 32.40 17.96 -31.26
C GLY A 49 31.95 16.61 -31.83
N SER A 50 30.84 16.55 -32.43
CA SER A 50 30.59 16.42 -33.88
C SER A 50 29.16 15.89 -34.14
N SER A 51 28.53 16.57 -35.06
CA SER A 51 27.24 16.24 -35.69
C SER A 51 27.25 14.85 -36.34
N ASN A 52 26.12 14.16 -36.27
CA ASN A 52 25.55 13.55 -37.48
C ASN A 52 24.05 13.20 -37.33
N ASN A 53 23.31 13.72 -38.31
CA ASN A 53 21.95 13.37 -38.69
C ASN A 53 21.82 11.86 -38.97
N ASN A 54 20.75 11.23 -38.52
CA ASN A 54 20.04 10.32 -39.41
C ASN A 54 18.54 10.19 -39.02
N SER A 55 17.73 10.72 -39.91
CA SER A 55 16.29 10.45 -40.02
C SER A 55 16.10 9.00 -40.42
N ASN A 56 15.24 8.27 -39.76
CA ASN A 56 14.50 7.21 -40.41
C ASN A 56 13.06 7.11 -39.90
N ASN A 57 12.20 7.45 -40.82
CA ASN A 57 10.76 7.28 -40.84
C ASN A 57 10.44 5.80 -41.00
N ASN A 58 9.63 5.21 -40.16
CA ASN A 58 8.87 4.02 -40.59
C ASN A 58 7.48 3.99 -39.98
N THR A 59 6.54 4.36 -40.79
CA THR A 59 5.09 4.08 -40.65
C THR A 59 4.85 2.60 -40.83
N ASN A 60 4.17 1.96 -39.90
CA ASN A 60 3.42 0.77 -40.24
C ASN A 60 2.06 0.74 -39.55
N THR A 61 1.05 0.82 -40.36
CA THR A 61 -0.38 0.63 -40.09
C THR A 61 -0.65 -0.89 -40.04
N GLY A 62 -1.37 -1.34 -39.02
CA GLY A 62 -1.79 -2.75 -38.93
C GLY A 62 -2.90 -2.95 -37.91
N ASN A 63 -4.09 -2.96 -38.42
CA ASN A 63 -5.37 -3.30 -37.85
C ASN A 63 -5.41 -4.74 -37.25
N GLY A 64 -6.19 -4.94 -36.17
CA GLY A 64 -6.52 -6.28 -35.70
C GLY A 64 -7.26 -6.29 -34.37
N GLY A 65 -8.57 -6.34 -34.39
CA GLY A 65 -9.45 -6.44 -33.25
C GLY A 65 -9.33 -7.80 -32.53
N GLY A 66 -9.72 -7.81 -31.30
CA GLY A 66 -9.85 -8.99 -30.46
C GLY A 66 -10.53 -8.65 -29.15
N ASN A 67 -11.84 -8.71 -29.14
CA ASN A 67 -12.65 -8.73 -27.93
C ASN A 67 -12.31 -9.99 -27.14
N ASN A 68 -11.91 -9.85 -25.90
CA ASN A 68 -12.02 -10.89 -24.91
C ASN A 68 -12.75 -10.35 -23.68
N ASP A 69 -14.05 -10.57 -23.71
CA ASP A 69 -14.90 -10.61 -22.52
C ASP A 69 -14.41 -11.73 -21.61
N ASN A 70 -13.85 -11.38 -20.47
CA ASN A 70 -13.60 -12.32 -19.39
C ASN A 70 -14.45 -11.91 -18.18
N THR A 71 -15.70 -12.33 -18.25
CA THR A 71 -16.64 -12.29 -17.12
C THR A 71 -16.15 -13.28 -16.06
N TYR A 72 -15.52 -12.77 -15.02
CA TYR A 72 -15.15 -13.56 -13.83
C TYR A 72 -16.37 -13.71 -12.93
N THR A 73 -16.93 -14.92 -12.87
CA THR A 73 -17.86 -15.36 -11.83
C THR A 73 -17.06 -15.98 -10.68
N PRO A 74 -17.20 -15.48 -9.44
CA PRO A 74 -16.55 -16.10 -8.29
C PRO A 74 -17.24 -17.44 -7.95
N PRO A 75 -16.47 -18.47 -7.52
CA PRO A 75 -17.05 -19.72 -7.03
C PRO A 75 -17.80 -19.47 -5.72
N ALA A 76 -19.01 -20.02 -5.66
CA ALA A 76 -19.80 -20.09 -4.45
C ALA A 76 -19.13 -21.04 -3.45
N ASP A 77 -18.74 -20.51 -2.30
CA ASP A 77 -18.35 -21.33 -1.17
C ASP A 77 -19.58 -21.65 -0.33
N ASN A 78 -19.78 -22.95 -0.14
CA ASN A 78 -20.94 -23.50 0.51
C ASN A 78 -20.59 -23.86 1.96
N GLY A 79 -21.16 -23.13 2.89
CA GLY A 79 -21.64 -23.67 4.16
C GLY A 79 -20.68 -23.92 5.30
N SER A 80 -20.81 -23.21 6.36
CA SER A 80 -21.30 -23.83 7.60
C SER A 80 -21.70 -22.78 8.64
N SER A 81 -22.92 -22.93 9.07
CA SER A 81 -23.58 -22.14 10.10
C SER A 81 -22.91 -22.31 11.48
N SER A 82 -22.70 -21.23 12.17
CA SER A 82 -22.92 -21.17 13.61
C SER A 82 -23.60 -19.84 13.93
N SER A 83 -24.83 -20.01 14.32
CA SER A 83 -25.74 -19.00 14.82
C SER A 83 -25.18 -18.37 16.10
N ASP A 84 -25.05 -17.07 16.10
CA ASP A 84 -25.29 -16.28 17.30
C ASP A 84 -26.23 -15.13 16.95
N SER A 85 -27.39 -15.15 17.59
CA SER A 85 -28.47 -14.21 17.42
C SER A 85 -28.18 -12.97 18.24
N GLY A 86 -27.87 -11.88 17.55
CA GLY A 86 -27.77 -10.55 18.12
C GLY A 86 -28.12 -9.53 17.06
N THR A 87 -29.41 -9.26 16.88
CA THR A 87 -29.89 -8.20 15.98
C THR A 87 -29.34 -6.85 16.40
N SER A 88 -28.34 -6.39 15.70
CA SER A 88 -27.99 -4.99 15.55
C SER A 88 -27.61 -4.80 14.10
N SER A 89 -28.33 -3.99 13.37
CA SER A 89 -27.93 -3.49 12.06
C SER A 89 -26.77 -2.52 12.27
N SER A 90 -25.62 -3.05 12.66
CA SER A 90 -24.36 -2.34 12.66
C SER A 90 -23.79 -2.43 11.27
N GLY A 91 -23.80 -1.32 10.54
CA GLY A 91 -23.09 -1.19 9.30
C GLY A 91 -21.61 -1.60 9.49
N ILE A 92 -20.93 -1.93 8.41
CA ILE A 92 -19.50 -2.25 8.38
C ILE A 92 -18.75 -1.09 9.02
N THR A 93 -17.90 -1.40 9.99
CA THR A 93 -17.08 -0.42 10.71
C THR A 93 -15.65 -0.39 10.15
N GLY A 94 -14.94 0.71 10.38
CA GLY A 94 -13.51 0.77 10.04
C GLY A 94 -12.67 -0.28 10.76
N GLN A 95 -13.10 -0.72 11.96
CA GLN A 95 -12.44 -1.79 12.70
C GLN A 95 -12.62 -3.15 12.03
N ASP A 96 -13.76 -3.41 11.38
CA ASP A 96 -13.99 -4.65 10.62
C ASP A 96 -13.03 -4.72 9.43
N ILE A 97 -12.84 -3.59 8.73
CA ILE A 97 -11.85 -3.47 7.66
C ILE A 97 -10.44 -3.82 8.16
N VAL A 98 -10.04 -3.24 9.30
CA VAL A 98 -8.71 -3.48 9.90
C VAL A 98 -8.57 -4.94 10.31
N ASN A 99 -9.55 -5.51 11.00
CA ASN A 99 -9.52 -6.89 11.47
C ASN A 99 -9.40 -7.90 10.31
N TYR A 100 -10.10 -7.64 9.21
CA TYR A 100 -9.97 -8.45 8.01
C TYR A 100 -8.60 -8.29 7.35
N ALA A 101 -8.10 -7.06 7.21
CA ALA A 101 -6.80 -6.78 6.63
C ALA A 101 -5.64 -7.47 7.38
N LEU A 102 -5.72 -7.53 8.72
CA LEU A 102 -4.70 -8.15 9.57
C LEU A 102 -4.53 -9.66 9.35
N GLN A 103 -5.54 -10.37 8.84
CA GLN A 103 -5.46 -11.79 8.56
C GLN A 103 -4.44 -12.14 7.47
N PHE A 104 -4.05 -11.17 6.66
CA PHE A 104 -3.14 -11.35 5.53
C PHE A 104 -1.70 -10.92 5.82
N VAL A 105 -1.41 -10.46 7.03
CA VAL A 105 -0.04 -10.12 7.44
C VAL A 105 0.88 -11.33 7.29
N GLY A 106 2.04 -11.11 6.66
CA GLY A 106 3.02 -12.15 6.31
C GLY A 106 2.86 -12.71 4.89
N ASN A 107 1.77 -12.43 4.19
CA ASN A 107 1.61 -12.82 2.79
C ASN A 107 2.47 -11.95 1.85
N PRO A 108 2.85 -12.48 0.68
CA PRO A 108 3.82 -11.83 -0.20
C PRO A 108 3.29 -10.55 -0.84
N TYR A 109 4.21 -9.62 -1.12
CA TYR A 109 3.99 -8.52 -2.04
C TYR A 109 4.29 -8.98 -3.47
N VAL A 110 3.38 -8.66 -4.41
CA VAL A 110 3.60 -8.86 -5.85
C VAL A 110 3.10 -7.63 -6.59
N TRP A 111 3.97 -6.99 -7.35
CA TRP A 111 3.60 -5.83 -8.15
C TRP A 111 2.50 -6.17 -9.16
N GLY A 112 1.39 -5.43 -9.14
CA GLY A 112 0.21 -5.71 -9.98
C GLY A 112 -0.56 -6.97 -9.58
N GLY A 113 -0.12 -7.68 -8.53
CA GLY A 113 -0.81 -8.87 -8.01
C GLY A 113 -2.22 -8.56 -7.52
N ASN A 114 -3.07 -9.59 -7.54
CA ASN A 114 -4.49 -9.46 -7.25
C ASN A 114 -5.01 -10.58 -6.34
N SER A 115 -4.20 -11.00 -5.38
CA SER A 115 -4.54 -12.06 -4.42
C SER A 115 -4.00 -11.70 -3.04
N LEU A 116 -4.87 -11.66 -2.03
CA LEU A 116 -4.48 -11.37 -0.65
C LEU A 116 -3.56 -12.46 -0.07
N THR A 117 -3.59 -13.68 -0.60
CA THR A 117 -2.79 -14.81 -0.12
C THR A 117 -1.57 -15.11 -0.99
N ASN A 118 -1.71 -14.98 -2.31
CA ASN A 118 -0.64 -15.34 -3.26
C ASN A 118 0.20 -14.13 -3.72
N GLY A 119 -0.19 -12.93 -3.32
CA GLY A 119 0.55 -11.70 -3.56
C GLY A 119 -0.29 -10.59 -4.18
N THR A 120 -0.11 -9.40 -3.64
CA THR A 120 -0.73 -8.15 -4.10
C THR A 120 0.21 -6.98 -3.88
N ASP A 121 0.00 -5.89 -4.63
CA ASP A 121 0.65 -4.61 -4.35
C ASP A 121 -0.14 -3.77 -3.32
N CYS A 122 0.38 -2.61 -2.96
CA CYS A 122 -0.21 -1.76 -1.92
C CYS A 122 -1.66 -1.36 -2.21
N SER A 123 -1.96 -0.94 -3.44
CA SER A 123 -3.30 -0.53 -3.85
C SER A 123 -4.22 -1.70 -4.10
N GLY A 124 -3.69 -2.82 -4.58
CA GLY A 124 -4.42 -4.09 -4.68
C GLY A 124 -4.85 -4.62 -3.33
N PHE A 125 -3.98 -4.53 -2.33
CA PHE A 125 -4.31 -4.90 -0.96
C PHE A 125 -5.51 -4.10 -0.45
N VAL A 126 -5.46 -2.77 -0.53
CA VAL A 126 -6.58 -1.89 -0.15
C VAL A 126 -7.84 -2.26 -0.93
N HIS A 127 -7.74 -2.32 -2.26
CA HIS A 127 -8.87 -2.66 -3.14
C HIS A 127 -9.55 -3.98 -2.76
N LEU A 128 -8.78 -5.05 -2.55
CA LEU A 128 -9.30 -6.37 -2.23
C LEU A 128 -9.91 -6.45 -0.83
N VAL A 129 -9.31 -5.77 0.16
CA VAL A 129 -9.86 -5.70 1.52
C VAL A 129 -11.22 -5.03 1.52
N TYR A 130 -11.37 -3.88 0.85
CA TYR A 130 -12.66 -3.20 0.76
C TYR A 130 -13.69 -3.96 -0.08
N ALA A 131 -13.26 -4.61 -1.16
CA ALA A 131 -14.12 -5.43 -2.01
C ALA A 131 -14.76 -6.60 -1.25
N HIS A 132 -14.08 -7.16 -0.25
CA HIS A 132 -14.64 -8.19 0.63
C HIS A 132 -15.93 -7.73 1.33
N PHE A 133 -16.01 -6.46 1.65
CA PHE A 133 -17.18 -5.85 2.30
C PHE A 133 -18.17 -5.23 1.29
N GLY A 134 -17.97 -5.47 -0.01
CA GLY A 134 -18.82 -4.89 -1.05
C GLY A 134 -18.58 -3.40 -1.31
N ILE A 135 -17.50 -2.84 -0.77
CA ILE A 135 -17.13 -1.43 -0.94
C ILE A 135 -16.16 -1.33 -2.13
N SER A 136 -16.54 -0.59 -3.15
CA SER A 136 -15.72 -0.37 -4.33
C SER A 136 -14.78 0.82 -4.12
N VAL A 137 -13.48 0.57 -4.22
CA VAL A 137 -12.43 1.59 -4.22
C VAL A 137 -11.52 1.40 -5.43
N SER A 138 -10.80 2.43 -5.82
CA SER A 138 -9.90 2.41 -6.98
C SER A 138 -8.78 1.37 -6.83
N ARG A 139 -8.38 0.74 -7.96
CA ARG A 139 -7.27 -0.24 -7.99
C ARG A 139 -5.89 0.42 -7.96
N GLN A 140 -5.77 1.68 -8.37
CA GLN A 140 -4.50 2.39 -8.49
C GLN A 140 -4.29 3.34 -7.32
N SER A 141 -3.06 3.38 -6.78
CA SER A 141 -2.70 4.22 -5.62
C SER A 141 -2.94 5.71 -5.85
N ALA A 142 -2.70 6.21 -7.05
CA ALA A 142 -2.96 7.60 -7.40
C ALA A 142 -4.47 7.94 -7.41
N SER A 143 -5.31 7.02 -7.89
CA SER A 143 -6.76 7.21 -7.98
C SER A 143 -7.44 7.12 -6.61
N LEU A 144 -6.93 6.29 -5.69
CA LEU A 144 -7.40 6.18 -4.31
C LEU A 144 -7.42 7.52 -3.55
N ARG A 145 -6.61 8.49 -3.96
CA ARG A 145 -6.64 9.87 -3.41
C ARG A 145 -7.95 10.61 -3.67
N GLY A 146 -8.74 10.14 -4.63
CA GLY A 146 -10.04 10.71 -4.99
C GLY A 146 -11.24 9.94 -4.45
N ASP A 147 -11.04 8.77 -3.87
CA ASP A 147 -12.13 7.93 -3.39
C ASP A 147 -12.73 8.47 -2.08
N GLY A 148 -14.04 8.25 -1.87
CA GLY A 148 -14.74 8.69 -0.67
C GLY A 148 -14.61 10.20 -0.41
N TYR A 149 -14.42 10.60 0.85
CA TYR A 149 -14.20 12.00 1.21
C TYR A 149 -12.89 12.19 2.00
N GLY A 150 -12.32 13.40 1.91
CA GLY A 150 -11.07 13.73 2.60
C GLY A 150 -11.30 14.03 4.07
N VAL A 151 -10.40 13.52 4.91
CA VAL A 151 -10.30 13.88 6.33
C VAL A 151 -8.88 14.33 6.64
N SER A 152 -8.70 15.11 7.71
CA SER A 152 -7.35 15.44 8.17
C SER A 152 -6.70 14.21 8.82
N TYR A 153 -5.37 14.16 8.84
CA TYR A 153 -4.67 13.06 9.52
C TYR A 153 -4.97 13.02 11.03
N ALA A 154 -5.22 14.19 11.64
CA ALA A 154 -5.60 14.27 13.05
C ALA A 154 -6.97 13.65 13.34
N GLU A 155 -7.85 13.59 12.34
CA GLU A 155 -9.20 13.00 12.42
C GLU A 155 -9.25 11.58 11.85
N ALA A 156 -8.10 11.02 11.45
CA ALA A 156 -8.03 9.68 10.89
C ALA A 156 -8.54 8.64 11.88
N GLN A 157 -9.36 7.72 11.39
CA GLN A 157 -9.96 6.63 12.16
C GLN A 157 -9.58 5.27 11.55
N PRO A 158 -9.63 4.18 12.33
CA PRO A 158 -9.43 2.85 11.79
C PRO A 158 -10.29 2.61 10.54
N GLY A 159 -9.68 2.01 9.51
CA GLY A 159 -10.32 1.81 8.23
C GLY A 159 -10.17 2.97 7.24
N ASP A 160 -9.63 4.13 7.59
CA ASP A 160 -9.32 5.17 6.62
C ASP A 160 -8.13 4.75 5.73
N ILE A 161 -8.11 5.22 4.50
CA ILE A 161 -7.02 4.97 3.54
C ILE A 161 -6.02 6.12 3.65
N ILE A 162 -4.78 5.81 4.01
CA ILE A 162 -3.66 6.76 3.99
C ILE A 162 -2.98 6.69 2.63
N CYS A 163 -2.90 7.82 1.94
CA CYS A 163 -2.30 7.94 0.62
C CYS A 163 -0.98 8.71 0.69
N TYR A 164 0.06 8.10 0.11
CA TYR A 164 1.40 8.67 -0.05
C TYR A 164 1.74 8.82 -1.54
N ASP A 165 2.92 9.30 -1.84
CA ASP A 165 3.41 9.22 -3.22
C ASP A 165 3.76 7.78 -3.58
N GLY A 166 3.10 7.25 -4.62
CA GLY A 166 3.29 5.88 -5.09
C GLY A 166 2.88 4.77 -4.12
N HIS A 167 2.23 5.08 -2.98
CA HIS A 167 1.89 4.07 -1.97
C HIS A 167 0.59 4.39 -1.23
N VAL A 168 -0.06 3.35 -0.69
CA VAL A 168 -1.27 3.47 0.12
C VAL A 168 -1.27 2.43 1.23
N ALA A 169 -2.01 2.71 2.31
CA ALA A 169 -2.16 1.84 3.47
C ALA A 169 -3.54 1.99 4.10
N ILE A 170 -3.97 1.02 4.89
CA ILE A 170 -5.16 1.10 5.74
C ILE A 170 -4.74 1.55 7.13
N TYR A 171 -5.33 2.62 7.64
CA TYR A 171 -5.07 3.14 8.97
C TYR A 171 -5.72 2.26 10.04
N MET A 172 -4.97 1.96 11.08
CA MET A 172 -5.41 1.08 12.18
C MET A 172 -5.76 1.85 13.45
N GLY A 173 -5.50 3.15 13.48
CA GLY A 173 -5.54 3.98 14.68
C GLY A 173 -4.16 4.10 15.34
N ASN A 174 -4.01 5.09 16.24
CA ASN A 174 -2.79 5.32 17.03
C ASN A 174 -1.50 5.43 16.22
N GLY A 175 -1.58 5.95 15.00
CA GLY A 175 -0.43 6.09 14.10
C GLY A 175 0.01 4.80 13.41
N ALA A 176 -0.72 3.69 13.56
CA ALA A 176 -0.39 2.42 12.93
C ALA A 176 -1.14 2.25 11.60
N ILE A 177 -0.51 1.50 10.68
CA ILE A 177 -1.07 1.13 9.38
C ILE A 177 -0.83 -0.36 9.09
N VAL A 178 -1.71 -0.97 8.30
CA VAL A 178 -1.49 -2.26 7.65
C VAL A 178 -1.42 -2.05 6.14
N HIS A 179 -0.41 -2.62 5.49
CA HIS A 179 -0.16 -2.41 4.06
C HIS A 179 0.65 -3.54 3.42
N ALA A 180 0.49 -3.74 2.12
CA ALA A 180 1.46 -4.49 1.34
C ALA A 180 2.65 -3.55 1.05
N SER A 181 3.76 -3.78 1.74
CA SER A 181 4.89 -2.84 1.85
C SER A 181 5.80 -2.87 0.61
N ASN A 182 6.47 -3.97 0.41
CA ASN A 182 7.40 -4.23 -0.69
C ASN A 182 7.65 -5.74 -0.83
N GLU A 183 8.42 -6.15 -1.85
CA GLU A 183 8.70 -7.56 -2.17
C GLU A 183 9.45 -8.30 -1.05
N ARG A 184 10.27 -7.60 -0.26
CA ARG A 184 11.01 -8.20 0.85
C ARG A 184 10.13 -8.44 2.08
N ASP A 185 9.28 -7.49 2.39
CA ASP A 185 8.55 -7.45 3.65
C ASP A 185 7.11 -7.99 3.54
N GLY A 186 6.56 -8.05 2.32
CA GLY A 186 5.19 -8.49 2.11
C GLY A 186 4.14 -7.57 2.71
N ILE A 187 3.04 -8.16 3.15
CA ILE A 187 1.97 -7.48 3.90
C ILE A 187 2.37 -7.43 5.36
N LYS A 188 2.39 -6.23 5.93
CA LYS A 188 2.83 -6.01 7.32
C LYS A 188 2.10 -4.87 8.02
N VAL A 189 2.24 -4.82 9.33
CA VAL A 189 1.91 -3.66 10.14
C VAL A 189 3.12 -2.75 10.27
N SER A 190 2.90 -1.43 10.19
CA SER A 190 3.88 -0.40 10.52
C SER A 190 3.27 0.56 11.55
N TYR A 191 4.02 0.89 12.60
CA TYR A 191 3.52 1.68 13.73
C TYR A 191 3.77 3.18 13.59
N ASN A 192 4.21 3.63 12.42
CA ASN A 192 4.38 5.04 12.09
C ASN A 192 3.77 5.32 10.72
N ALA A 193 2.51 5.75 10.69
CA ALA A 193 1.84 6.14 9.45
C ALA A 193 2.46 7.39 8.81
N ALA A 194 3.15 8.22 9.59
CA ALA A 194 3.80 9.44 9.10
C ALA A 194 5.28 9.22 8.68
N TYR A 195 5.67 7.96 8.41
CA TYR A 195 7.03 7.64 7.92
C TYR A 195 7.34 8.23 6.53
N ARG A 196 6.31 8.61 5.80
CA ARG A 196 6.36 9.35 4.54
C ARG A 196 5.39 10.51 4.59
N THR A 197 5.55 11.50 3.69
CA THR A 197 4.58 12.58 3.53
C THR A 197 3.21 12.02 3.17
N ILE A 198 2.22 12.24 4.05
CA ILE A 198 0.82 11.91 3.79
C ILE A 198 0.24 12.94 2.83
N LEU A 199 -0.21 12.49 1.66
CA LEU A 199 -0.80 13.35 0.63
C LEU A 199 -2.32 13.48 0.78
N ALA A 200 -2.98 12.44 1.28
CA ALA A 200 -4.41 12.45 1.58
C ALA A 200 -4.75 11.35 2.58
N VAL A 201 -5.80 11.57 3.35
CA VAL A 201 -6.51 10.54 4.10
C VAL A 201 -7.93 10.47 3.55
N ARG A 202 -8.40 9.27 3.22
CA ARG A 202 -9.69 9.06 2.56
C ARG A 202 -10.57 8.14 3.38
N ARG A 203 -11.80 8.56 3.63
CA ARG A 203 -12.82 7.76 4.30
C ARG A 203 -13.87 7.35 3.27
N VAL A 204 -14.16 6.04 3.22
CA VAL A 204 -15.10 5.44 2.26
C VAL A 204 -16.23 4.66 2.94
N LEU A 205 -16.29 4.73 4.28
CA LEU A 205 -17.35 4.18 5.13
C LEU A 205 -18.34 5.26 5.53
#